data_0fd354de3acd915b719ec86e0711a570
#
_entry.id   0fd354de3acd915b719ec86e0711a570
#
_cell.length_a   1.000
_cell.length_b   1.000
_cell.length_c   1.000
_cell.angle_alpha   90.00
_cell.angle_beta   90.00
_cell.angle_gamma   90.00
#
_symmetry.space_group_name_H-M   'P 1'
#
loop_
_entity.id
_entity.type
_entity.pdbx_description
1 polymer ?
#
loop_
_entity_poly.entity_id
_entity_poly.type
_entity_poly.pdbx_seq_one_letter_code
_entity_poly.pdbx_strand_id
1 'polypeptide(L)'
;MMLFAFVLGSFTVTNAATIKAVKVSGNIPIAADDPFWTRYGPTWNKHTVVDLDPQMITNPMWPAPATKWVNVRAVNNGKEIAVRLSWTDPTRNDIMVQSQQYRDQAAIMFPVNQSGEEPPFTMGGDGERVNIWQWKATWDKEGAGVSGNVGMLDMEDQYKFMAMGSGSYYMYEPGGKLSGMDFSTSTGSKQTPSKNQGAGDISKRGSYVDFGMGKNEGVFNPARATGNILADASMRVSPIEDLNAEGFSTLTTQAHQDVVGSGNWSNNRWSVVFKRALATADANDTQFKGNKTPMGIAVWNGQNKERNGQKAVTQWQELQY
;
A
#
# COMPACT_ATOMS: atom_id res chain seq x y z
N MET A 1 -31.82 -13.97 -41.81
CA MET A 1 -32.35 -13.62 -40.49
C MET A 1 -31.51 -14.33 -39.45
N MET A 2 -30.50 -13.67 -38.95
CA MET A 2 -29.53 -14.26 -38.00
C MET A 2 -30.01 -13.94 -36.57
N LEU A 3 -30.37 -15.00 -35.85
CA LEU A 3 -30.79 -14.90 -34.46
C LEU A 3 -29.55 -14.69 -33.58
N PHE A 4 -29.40 -13.51 -33.01
CA PHE A 4 -28.44 -13.27 -31.94
C PHE A 4 -29.03 -13.81 -30.62
N ALA A 5 -28.50 -14.92 -30.14
CA ALA A 5 -28.78 -15.37 -28.79
C ALA A 5 -28.02 -14.52 -27.78
N PHE A 6 -28.74 -13.67 -27.06
CA PHE A 6 -28.22 -13.00 -25.87
C PHE A 6 -28.07 -14.05 -24.76
N VAL A 7 -26.84 -14.40 -24.45
CA VAL A 7 -26.52 -15.15 -23.22
C VAL A 7 -26.62 -14.15 -22.06
N LEU A 8 -27.75 -14.15 -21.40
CA LEU A 8 -27.91 -13.50 -20.09
C LEU A 8 -27.10 -14.34 -19.10
N GLY A 9 -25.89 -13.91 -18.84
CA GLY A 9 -25.12 -14.41 -17.70
C GLY A 9 -25.88 -14.08 -16.41
N SER A 10 -26.33 -15.11 -15.70
CA SER A 10 -26.91 -14.96 -14.38
C SER A 10 -25.81 -14.41 -13.45
N PHE A 11 -25.90 -13.15 -13.10
CA PHE A 11 -25.13 -12.61 -11.98
C PHE A 11 -25.70 -13.24 -10.72
N THR A 12 -24.98 -14.18 -10.13
CA THR A 12 -25.29 -14.64 -8.79
C THR A 12 -24.96 -13.48 -7.85
N VAL A 13 -25.98 -12.85 -7.30
CA VAL A 13 -25.81 -11.89 -6.19
C VAL A 13 -25.26 -12.72 -5.01
N THR A 14 -23.96 -12.66 -4.80
CA THR A 14 -23.37 -13.24 -3.60
C THR A 14 -23.90 -12.45 -2.41
N ASN A 15 -24.56 -13.13 -1.48
CA ASN A 15 -25.00 -12.51 -0.24
C ASN A 15 -23.77 -11.92 0.48
N ALA A 16 -23.88 -10.68 0.95
CA ALA A 16 -22.83 -10.04 1.73
C ALA A 16 -22.47 -10.90 2.95
N ALA A 17 -21.19 -11.22 3.08
CA ALA A 17 -20.71 -11.95 4.23
C ALA A 17 -20.64 -11.03 5.46
N THR A 18 -20.99 -11.58 6.63
CA THR A 18 -20.81 -10.88 7.90
C THR A 18 -19.49 -11.31 8.55
N ILE A 19 -18.58 -10.35 8.70
CA ILE A 19 -17.27 -10.52 9.34
C ILE A 19 -17.37 -9.96 10.75
N LYS A 20 -17.21 -10.83 11.76
CA LYS A 20 -17.30 -10.42 13.16
C LYS A 20 -15.91 -10.24 13.75
N ALA A 21 -15.59 -9.02 14.14
CA ALA A 21 -14.37 -8.72 14.87
C ALA A 21 -14.45 -9.29 16.29
N VAL A 22 -13.47 -10.08 16.67
CA VAL A 22 -13.37 -10.63 18.02
C VAL A 22 -12.83 -9.56 18.96
N LYS A 23 -13.47 -9.34 20.09
CA LYS A 23 -12.95 -8.45 21.14
C LYS A 23 -11.78 -9.12 21.84
N VAL A 24 -10.65 -8.42 21.87
CA VAL A 24 -9.43 -8.88 22.52
C VAL A 24 -8.95 -7.85 23.53
N SER A 25 -8.12 -8.27 24.48
CA SER A 25 -7.44 -7.38 25.41
C SER A 25 -5.98 -7.22 25.03
N GLY A 26 -5.41 -6.05 25.29
CA GLY A 26 -4.01 -5.78 25.07
C GLY A 26 -3.67 -5.35 23.64
N ASN A 27 -2.39 -5.44 23.30
CA ASN A 27 -1.89 -5.04 22.00
C ASN A 27 -2.27 -6.06 20.91
N ILE A 28 -2.64 -5.55 19.74
CA ILE A 28 -2.89 -6.37 18.55
C ILE A 28 -1.60 -6.37 17.72
N PRO A 29 -0.98 -7.55 17.49
CA PRO A 29 0.26 -7.63 16.71
C PRO A 29 0.01 -7.29 15.25
N ILE A 30 0.98 -6.60 14.64
CA ILE A 30 0.96 -6.27 13.21
C ILE A 30 1.63 -7.34 12.34
N ALA A 31 2.49 -8.19 12.93
CA ALA A 31 3.12 -9.28 12.20
C ALA A 31 2.07 -10.30 11.74
N ALA A 32 2.00 -10.52 10.43
CA ALA A 32 0.95 -11.35 9.84
C ALA A 32 1.11 -12.85 10.15
N ASP A 33 2.31 -13.27 10.54
CA ASP A 33 2.66 -14.63 10.95
C ASP A 33 2.64 -14.84 12.48
N ASP A 34 2.32 -13.80 13.26
CA ASP A 34 2.23 -13.93 14.72
C ASP A 34 1.22 -15.03 15.11
N PRO A 35 1.59 -15.93 16.04
CA PRO A 35 0.70 -16.98 16.54
C PRO A 35 -0.65 -16.47 17.07
N PHE A 36 -0.73 -15.20 17.43
CA PHE A 36 -1.98 -14.53 17.78
C PHE A 36 -3.07 -14.76 16.72
N TRP A 37 -2.71 -14.69 15.45
CA TRP A 37 -3.65 -14.78 14.33
C TRP A 37 -4.11 -16.20 14.03
N THR A 38 -3.42 -17.21 14.55
CA THR A 38 -3.76 -18.63 14.35
C THR A 38 -4.41 -19.29 15.55
N ARG A 39 -4.68 -18.52 16.61
CA ARG A 39 -5.38 -19.04 17.80
C ARG A 39 -6.75 -19.58 17.43
N TYR A 40 -7.11 -20.65 18.10
CA TYR A 40 -8.43 -21.26 18.05
C TYR A 40 -9.00 -21.37 19.46
N GLY A 41 -10.30 -21.14 19.59
CA GLY A 41 -10.99 -21.26 20.87
C GLY A 41 -12.44 -20.82 20.76
N PRO A 42 -13.26 -21.03 21.81
CA PRO A 42 -14.67 -20.67 21.78
C PRO A 42 -14.93 -19.18 21.52
N THR A 43 -13.99 -18.32 21.91
CA THR A 43 -14.05 -16.88 21.74
C THR A 43 -13.40 -16.39 20.43
N TRP A 44 -12.63 -17.26 19.76
CA TRP A 44 -12.04 -16.96 18.45
C TRP A 44 -12.93 -17.52 17.36
N ASN A 45 -13.60 -16.65 16.66
CA ASN A 45 -14.36 -17.05 15.49
C ASN A 45 -13.42 -17.65 14.44
N LYS A 46 -13.93 -18.65 13.72
CA LYS A 46 -13.28 -19.10 12.50
C LYS A 46 -13.17 -17.89 11.59
N HIS A 47 -12.12 -17.88 10.72
CA HIS A 47 -12.07 -16.91 9.66
C HIS A 47 -13.35 -16.97 8.81
N THR A 48 -13.80 -15.82 8.34
CA THR A 48 -14.88 -15.74 7.36
C THR A 48 -14.27 -15.89 5.98
N VAL A 49 -14.78 -16.81 5.19
CA VAL A 49 -14.43 -16.93 3.77
C VAL A 49 -15.27 -15.93 3.01
N VAL A 50 -14.63 -15.11 2.19
CA VAL A 50 -15.28 -14.13 1.34
C VAL A 50 -14.88 -14.41 -0.10
N ASP A 51 -15.86 -14.63 -0.95
CA ASP A 51 -15.65 -14.82 -2.38
C ASP A 51 -15.30 -13.49 -3.05
N LEU A 52 -14.44 -13.57 -4.05
CA LEU A 52 -13.99 -12.42 -4.84
C LEU A 52 -14.50 -12.54 -6.26
N ASP A 53 -15.11 -11.49 -6.74
CA ASP A 53 -15.64 -11.38 -8.08
C ASP A 53 -14.62 -10.78 -9.06
N PRO A 54 -14.73 -11.13 -10.35
CA PRO A 54 -14.05 -10.42 -11.41
C PRO A 54 -14.43 -8.94 -11.43
N GLN A 55 -13.45 -8.07 -11.62
CA GLN A 55 -13.74 -6.66 -11.86
C GLN A 55 -14.21 -6.46 -13.31
N MET A 56 -15.50 -6.21 -13.50
CA MET A 56 -16.16 -6.09 -14.81
C MET A 56 -16.77 -4.71 -15.06
N ILE A 57 -16.56 -3.74 -14.18
CA ILE A 57 -17.26 -2.44 -14.23
C ILE A 57 -16.41 -1.37 -14.87
N THR A 58 -15.12 -1.31 -14.52
CA THR A 58 -14.22 -0.27 -15.03
C THR A 58 -13.20 -0.83 -16.02
N ASN A 59 -12.83 -0.05 -17.01
CA ASN A 59 -11.78 -0.43 -17.97
C ASN A 59 -10.39 -0.17 -17.37
N PRO A 60 -9.45 -1.11 -17.56
CA PRO A 60 -9.63 -2.43 -18.21
C PRO A 60 -10.39 -3.41 -17.29
N MET A 61 -11.39 -4.06 -17.85
CA MET A 61 -12.08 -5.17 -17.16
C MET A 61 -11.13 -6.34 -16.92
N TRP A 62 -11.41 -7.12 -15.85
CA TRP A 62 -10.60 -8.30 -15.54
C TRP A 62 -11.46 -9.52 -15.25
N PRO A 63 -11.84 -10.29 -16.30
CA PRO A 63 -12.79 -11.39 -16.18
C PRO A 63 -12.23 -12.65 -15.49
N ALA A 64 -10.92 -12.76 -15.40
CA ALA A 64 -10.25 -13.95 -14.87
C ALA A 64 -9.19 -13.61 -13.80
N PRO A 65 -9.58 -13.04 -12.66
CA PRO A 65 -8.65 -12.80 -11.58
C PRO A 65 -8.11 -14.12 -11.03
N ALA A 66 -6.86 -14.14 -10.59
CA ALA A 66 -6.22 -15.35 -10.06
C ALA A 66 -6.83 -15.75 -8.71
N THR A 67 -7.07 -14.79 -7.85
CA THR A 67 -7.63 -15.02 -6.50
C THR A 67 -9.14 -15.02 -6.55
N LYS A 68 -9.76 -16.11 -6.06
CA LYS A 68 -11.21 -16.30 -6.10
C LYS A 68 -11.89 -16.09 -4.76
N TRP A 69 -11.15 -16.16 -3.68
CA TRP A 69 -11.66 -16.00 -2.32
C TRP A 69 -10.53 -15.60 -1.36
N VAL A 70 -10.90 -15.03 -0.26
CA VAL A 70 -10.00 -14.62 0.80
C VAL A 70 -10.56 -15.02 2.16
N ASN A 71 -9.69 -15.48 3.06
CA ASN A 71 -10.04 -15.66 4.46
C ASN A 71 -9.85 -14.33 5.19
N VAL A 72 -10.87 -13.91 5.88
CA VAL A 72 -10.89 -12.67 6.65
C VAL A 72 -10.99 -12.97 8.14
N ARG A 73 -10.16 -12.35 8.94
CA ARG A 73 -10.25 -12.35 10.39
C ARG A 73 -10.13 -10.92 10.90
N ALA A 74 -11.03 -10.50 11.74
CA ALA A 74 -11.01 -9.18 12.35
C ALA A 74 -10.97 -9.26 13.87
N VAL A 75 -10.31 -8.31 14.49
CA VAL A 75 -10.24 -8.16 15.96
C VAL A 75 -10.29 -6.69 16.33
N ASN A 76 -10.82 -6.38 17.52
CA ASN A 76 -10.69 -5.06 18.12
C ASN A 76 -10.39 -5.14 19.62
N ASN A 77 -9.68 -4.16 20.15
CA ASN A 77 -9.36 -4.07 21.58
C ASN A 77 -10.06 -2.86 22.25
N GLY A 78 -11.03 -2.25 21.59
CA GLY A 78 -11.74 -1.05 22.04
C GLY A 78 -11.01 0.27 21.76
N LYS A 79 -9.78 0.21 21.24
CA LYS A 79 -9.00 1.37 20.80
C LYS A 79 -8.56 1.26 19.35
N GLU A 80 -8.22 0.06 18.94
CA GLU A 80 -7.73 -0.29 17.61
C GLU A 80 -8.59 -1.40 17.01
N ILE A 81 -8.67 -1.40 15.69
CA ILE A 81 -9.22 -2.48 14.88
C ILE A 81 -8.12 -3.03 13.99
N ALA A 82 -8.09 -4.34 13.84
CA ALA A 82 -7.22 -4.97 12.85
C ALA A 82 -7.99 -6.01 12.04
N VAL A 83 -7.66 -6.05 10.76
CA VAL A 83 -8.19 -7.02 9.81
C VAL A 83 -7.02 -7.79 9.21
N ARG A 84 -7.08 -9.11 9.25
CA ARG A 84 -6.12 -9.98 8.57
C ARG A 84 -6.79 -10.66 7.40
N LEU A 85 -6.23 -10.45 6.21
CA LEU A 85 -6.58 -11.17 5.00
C LEU A 85 -5.59 -12.32 4.78
N SER A 86 -6.05 -13.44 4.24
CA SER A 86 -5.17 -14.53 3.83
C SER A 86 -5.74 -15.27 2.63
N TRP A 87 -4.93 -15.43 1.58
CA TRP A 87 -5.33 -16.10 0.34
C TRP A 87 -4.21 -16.99 -0.20
N THR A 88 -4.57 -17.96 -1.01
CA THR A 88 -3.61 -18.84 -1.69
C THR A 88 -3.00 -18.09 -2.86
N ASP A 89 -1.68 -18.09 -2.92
CA ASP A 89 -0.88 -17.57 -4.00
C ASP A 89 0.39 -18.41 -4.13
N PRO A 90 0.52 -19.22 -5.18
CA PRO A 90 1.68 -20.08 -5.36
C PRO A 90 2.96 -19.32 -5.70
N THR A 91 2.85 -18.05 -6.03
CA THR A 91 3.97 -17.19 -6.38
C THR A 91 4.12 -16.06 -5.36
N ARG A 92 5.33 -15.55 -5.23
CA ARG A 92 5.64 -14.39 -4.41
C ARG A 92 6.15 -13.28 -5.32
N ASN A 93 5.32 -12.29 -5.56
CA ASN A 93 5.62 -11.17 -6.43
C ASN A 93 5.79 -9.89 -5.59
N ASP A 94 6.99 -9.69 -5.06
CA ASP A 94 7.33 -8.58 -4.16
C ASP A 94 8.46 -7.69 -4.69
N ILE A 95 8.78 -7.80 -5.97
CA ILE A 95 9.80 -7.02 -6.66
C ILE A 95 9.21 -6.41 -7.93
N MET A 96 9.52 -5.15 -8.21
CA MET A 96 9.13 -4.42 -9.41
C MET A 96 10.32 -3.59 -9.91
N VAL A 97 11.32 -4.26 -10.48
CA VAL A 97 12.50 -3.62 -11.09
C VAL A 97 12.36 -3.47 -12.59
N GLN A 98 11.65 -4.41 -13.22
CA GLN A 98 11.40 -4.40 -14.66
C GLN A 98 9.95 -3.99 -14.96
N SER A 99 9.74 -3.36 -16.12
CA SER A 99 8.42 -2.88 -16.53
C SER A 99 7.35 -3.97 -16.66
N GLN A 100 7.77 -5.23 -16.81
CA GLN A 100 6.88 -6.39 -16.91
C GLN A 100 6.60 -7.08 -15.57
N GLN A 101 7.21 -6.61 -14.49
CA GLN A 101 6.97 -7.12 -13.15
C GLN A 101 5.78 -6.39 -12.52
N TYR A 102 4.96 -7.17 -11.86
CA TYR A 102 3.79 -6.71 -11.14
C TYR A 102 3.85 -7.28 -9.74
N ARG A 103 3.44 -6.52 -8.74
CA ARG A 103 3.48 -6.95 -7.34
C ARG A 103 2.15 -7.48 -6.87
N ASP A 104 2.22 -8.35 -5.87
CA ASP A 104 1.05 -8.74 -5.11
C ASP A 104 0.58 -7.58 -4.24
N GLN A 105 -0.73 -7.42 -4.14
CA GLN A 105 -1.35 -6.36 -3.34
C GLN A 105 -2.67 -6.84 -2.76
N ALA A 106 -3.06 -6.21 -1.67
CA ALA A 106 -4.40 -6.35 -1.10
C ALA A 106 -4.88 -5.00 -0.58
N ALA A 107 -6.17 -4.78 -0.62
CA ALA A 107 -6.76 -3.57 -0.04
C ALA A 107 -8.08 -3.89 0.66
N ILE A 108 -8.36 -3.11 1.68
CA ILE A 108 -9.67 -3.02 2.29
C ILE A 108 -10.16 -1.58 2.19
N MET A 109 -11.46 -1.43 2.02
CA MET A 109 -12.11 -0.15 1.76
C MET A 109 -13.30 0.02 2.66
N PHE A 110 -13.50 1.24 3.15
CA PHE A 110 -14.60 1.62 4.02
C PHE A 110 -15.22 2.94 3.58
N PRO A 111 -16.52 3.17 3.78
CA PRO A 111 -17.10 4.51 3.66
C PRO A 111 -16.48 5.46 4.69
N VAL A 112 -16.15 6.69 4.30
CA VAL A 112 -15.76 7.73 5.26
C VAL A 112 -16.98 8.20 6.05
N ASN A 113 -18.07 8.46 5.35
CA ASN A 113 -19.35 8.76 5.98
C ASN A 113 -20.16 7.48 6.19
N GLN A 114 -20.40 7.12 7.45
CA GLN A 114 -21.12 5.90 7.82
C GLN A 114 -22.59 6.13 8.16
N SER A 115 -23.06 7.36 8.09
CA SER A 115 -24.44 7.74 8.46
C SER A 115 -25.42 7.83 7.28
N GLY A 116 -24.94 7.58 6.07
CA GLY A 116 -25.71 7.67 4.83
C GLY A 116 -25.98 6.32 4.17
N GLU A 117 -26.41 6.37 2.92
CA GLU A 117 -26.44 5.20 2.05
C GLU A 117 -25.02 4.70 1.80
N GLU A 118 -24.89 3.42 1.47
CA GLU A 118 -23.61 2.85 1.11
C GLU A 118 -23.10 3.48 -0.19
N PRO A 119 -21.90 4.07 -0.21
CA PRO A 119 -21.35 4.61 -1.44
C PRO A 119 -21.16 3.50 -2.50
N PRO A 120 -21.05 3.86 -3.77
CA PRO A 120 -20.73 2.87 -4.80
C PRO A 120 -19.47 2.08 -4.44
N PHE A 121 -19.56 0.76 -4.46
CA PHE A 121 -18.40 -0.13 -4.15
C PHE A 121 -17.27 0.00 -5.19
N THR A 122 -17.48 0.76 -6.24
CA THR A 122 -16.49 1.13 -7.26
C THR A 122 -15.55 2.26 -6.80
N MET A 123 -15.17 2.26 -5.54
CA MET A 123 -14.30 3.25 -4.87
C MET A 123 -15.01 4.58 -4.60
N GLY A 124 -16.27 4.53 -4.20
CA GLY A 124 -17.05 5.71 -3.89
C GLY A 124 -17.69 6.37 -5.12
N GLY A 125 -18.25 7.56 -4.92
CA GLY A 125 -18.89 8.41 -5.90
C GLY A 125 -18.66 9.89 -5.59
N ASP A 126 -19.25 10.77 -6.39
CA ASP A 126 -19.15 12.21 -6.18
C ASP A 126 -19.76 12.61 -4.82
N GLY A 127 -18.95 13.16 -3.93
CA GLY A 127 -19.32 13.47 -2.55
C GLY A 127 -19.44 12.26 -1.62
N GLU A 128 -19.25 11.05 -2.12
CA GLU A 128 -19.35 9.78 -1.37
C GLU A 128 -17.98 9.14 -1.23
N ARG A 129 -17.16 9.75 -0.39
CA ARG A 129 -15.75 9.37 -0.19
C ARG A 129 -15.60 8.03 0.52
N VAL A 130 -14.60 7.26 0.07
CA VAL A 130 -14.13 6.05 0.72
C VAL A 130 -12.70 6.19 1.20
N ASN A 131 -12.36 5.53 2.31
CA ASN A 131 -11.02 5.35 2.82
C ASN A 131 -10.53 3.95 2.45
N ILE A 132 -9.34 3.85 1.88
CA ILE A 132 -8.78 2.62 1.35
C ILE A 132 -7.41 2.38 1.99
N TRP A 133 -7.22 1.23 2.59
CA TRP A 133 -5.95 0.75 3.13
C TRP A 133 -5.36 -0.27 2.17
N GLN A 134 -4.31 0.12 1.47
CA GLN A 134 -3.71 -0.71 0.43
C GLN A 134 -2.32 -1.20 0.81
N TRP A 135 -2.20 -2.48 1.10
CA TRP A 135 -0.92 -3.14 1.28
C TRP A 135 -0.26 -3.45 -0.07
N LYS A 136 1.06 -3.27 -0.11
CA LYS A 136 1.90 -3.49 -1.30
C LYS A 136 3.09 -4.36 -0.95
N ALA A 137 3.22 -5.52 -1.60
CA ALA A 137 4.28 -6.48 -1.32
C ALA A 137 5.68 -5.90 -1.50
N THR A 138 5.88 -4.99 -2.46
CA THR A 138 7.17 -4.31 -2.66
C THR A 138 7.54 -3.42 -1.47
N TRP A 139 6.58 -2.71 -0.89
CA TRP A 139 6.83 -1.86 0.27
C TRP A 139 7.19 -2.68 1.52
N ASP A 140 6.55 -3.84 1.67
CA ASP A 140 6.88 -4.78 2.74
C ASP A 140 8.29 -5.35 2.56
N LYS A 141 8.63 -5.73 1.34
CA LYS A 141 9.98 -6.20 0.98
C LYS A 141 11.04 -5.12 1.20
N GLU A 142 10.73 -3.89 0.92
CA GLU A 142 11.58 -2.73 1.17
C GLU A 142 11.73 -2.40 2.66
N GLY A 143 10.96 -3.04 3.52
CA GLY A 143 10.99 -2.83 4.97
C GLY A 143 10.34 -1.51 5.39
N ALA A 144 9.30 -1.08 4.72
CA ALA A 144 8.55 0.12 5.08
C ALA A 144 8.11 0.10 6.55
N GLY A 145 8.34 1.19 7.25
CA GLY A 145 8.06 1.32 8.68
C GLY A 145 9.15 0.77 9.61
N VAL A 146 10.20 0.17 9.09
CA VAL A 146 11.36 -0.24 9.90
C VAL A 146 12.35 0.91 9.97
N SER A 147 12.57 1.43 11.16
CA SER A 147 13.50 2.55 11.38
C SER A 147 14.90 2.25 10.85
N GLY A 148 15.44 3.16 10.06
CA GLY A 148 16.76 3.02 9.44
C GLY A 148 16.81 2.06 8.26
N ASN A 149 15.70 1.45 7.88
CA ASN A 149 15.62 0.63 6.69
C ASN A 149 15.26 1.52 5.48
N VAL A 150 16.03 1.40 4.44
CA VAL A 150 15.84 2.12 3.18
C VAL A 150 15.33 1.20 2.07
N GLY A 151 15.09 -0.04 2.40
CA GLY A 151 14.52 -1.02 1.51
C GLY A 151 15.46 -1.61 0.48
N MET A 152 14.90 -2.50 -0.34
CA MET A 152 15.53 -3.00 -1.55
C MET A 152 15.18 -2.07 -2.70
N LEU A 153 16.10 -1.19 -3.00
CA LEU A 153 15.91 -0.16 -4.00
C LEU A 153 16.33 -0.70 -5.38
N ASP A 154 15.63 -0.29 -6.42
CA ASP A 154 16.14 -0.43 -7.77
C ASP A 154 17.31 0.55 -8.01
N MET A 155 17.85 0.56 -9.23
CA MET A 155 18.99 1.42 -9.50
C MET A 155 18.66 2.91 -9.30
N GLU A 156 17.48 3.34 -9.69
CA GLU A 156 17.05 4.73 -9.55
C GLU A 156 16.86 5.10 -8.08
N ASP A 157 16.27 4.23 -7.31
CA ASP A 157 16.13 4.39 -5.88
C ASP A 157 17.49 4.39 -5.18
N GLN A 158 18.41 3.55 -5.60
CA GLN A 158 19.78 3.55 -5.09
C GLN A 158 20.48 4.88 -5.36
N TYR A 159 20.32 5.44 -6.53
CA TYR A 159 20.84 6.76 -6.83
C TYR A 159 20.25 7.83 -5.92
N LYS A 160 18.97 7.83 -5.76
CA LYS A 160 18.28 8.73 -4.85
C LYS A 160 18.78 8.57 -3.42
N PHE A 161 18.90 7.35 -2.99
CA PHE A 161 19.39 7.01 -1.67
C PHE A 161 20.84 7.43 -1.45
N MET A 162 21.72 7.14 -2.38
CA MET A 162 23.10 7.63 -2.38
C MET A 162 23.14 9.15 -2.34
N ALA A 163 22.24 9.78 -3.04
CA ALA A 163 22.12 11.22 -3.09
C ALA A 163 21.63 11.83 -1.78
N MET A 164 20.98 11.05 -0.93
CA MET A 164 20.49 11.53 0.37
C MET A 164 21.56 11.62 1.45
N GLY A 165 22.80 11.26 1.14
CA GLY A 165 23.89 11.34 2.12
C GLY A 165 23.70 10.45 3.33
N SER A 166 22.84 9.42 3.24
CA SER A 166 22.67 8.45 4.31
C SER A 166 23.97 7.70 4.54
N GLY A 167 24.13 7.08 5.70
CA GLY A 167 25.35 6.38 6.05
C GLY A 167 25.74 5.23 5.13
N SER A 168 24.83 4.78 4.29
CA SER A 168 25.10 3.80 3.23
C SER A 168 25.46 4.44 1.90
N TYR A 169 25.49 5.75 1.85
CA TYR A 169 25.88 6.46 0.68
C TYR A 169 27.39 6.34 0.46
N TYR A 170 27.75 5.26 -0.13
CA TYR A 170 29.16 4.87 -0.31
C TYR A 170 29.97 5.82 -1.21
N MET A 171 29.30 6.72 -1.90
CA MET A 171 29.96 7.72 -2.74
C MET A 171 30.12 9.08 -2.08
N TYR A 172 29.62 9.26 -0.88
CA TYR A 172 29.67 10.52 -0.15
C TYR A 172 30.46 10.38 1.14
N GLU A 173 31.50 11.18 1.29
CA GLU A 173 32.32 11.24 2.50
C GLU A 173 32.06 12.52 3.28
N PRO A 174 32.25 12.49 4.61
CA PRO A 174 32.23 13.71 5.41
C PRO A 174 33.23 14.75 4.86
N GLY A 175 32.77 15.97 4.70
CA GLY A 175 33.56 17.05 4.12
C GLY A 175 33.25 17.37 2.64
N GLY A 176 32.20 16.78 2.08
CA GLY A 176 31.69 17.15 0.76
C GLY A 176 32.36 16.43 -0.40
N LYS A 177 33.05 15.34 -0.13
CA LYS A 177 33.58 14.46 -1.18
C LYS A 177 32.67 13.27 -1.37
N LEU A 178 32.58 12.82 -2.61
CA LEU A 178 31.97 11.54 -2.92
C LEU A 178 32.96 10.42 -2.69
N SER A 179 32.55 9.36 -2.01
CA SER A 179 33.39 8.21 -1.76
C SER A 179 33.89 7.61 -3.07
N GLY A 180 35.19 7.44 -3.17
CA GLY A 180 35.82 6.94 -4.39
C GLY A 180 35.83 7.91 -5.58
N MET A 181 35.32 9.12 -5.41
CA MET A 181 35.23 10.11 -6.47
C MET A 181 35.38 11.53 -5.92
N ASP A 182 36.45 12.21 -6.30
CA ASP A 182 36.65 13.62 -5.97
C ASP A 182 36.09 14.50 -7.09
N PHE A 183 34.93 15.04 -6.88
CA PHE A 183 34.28 15.92 -7.85
C PHE A 183 34.97 17.26 -8.00
N SER A 184 35.89 17.61 -7.15
CA SER A 184 36.68 18.83 -7.28
C SER A 184 37.76 18.70 -8.35
N THR A 185 38.27 17.51 -8.55
CA THR A 185 39.41 17.23 -9.45
C THR A 185 39.07 16.34 -10.63
N SER A 186 38.05 15.51 -10.51
CA SER A 186 37.65 14.60 -11.58
C SER A 186 37.08 15.35 -12.79
N THR A 187 37.65 15.07 -13.93
CA THR A 187 37.19 15.67 -15.20
C THR A 187 35.75 15.31 -15.50
N GLY A 188 35.36 14.08 -15.24
CA GLY A 188 33.99 13.63 -15.45
C GLY A 188 33.01 14.36 -14.57
N SER A 189 33.32 14.49 -13.31
CA SER A 189 32.44 15.19 -12.38
C SER A 189 32.43 16.69 -12.57
N LYS A 190 33.51 17.28 -13.08
CA LYS A 190 33.52 18.68 -13.42
C LYS A 190 32.60 19.00 -14.60
N GLN A 191 32.49 18.08 -15.49
CA GLN A 191 31.62 18.23 -16.66
C GLN A 191 30.19 18.02 -16.38
N THR A 192 29.97 17.38 -15.31
CA THR A 192 28.64 17.04 -14.98
C THR A 192 27.97 18.15 -14.22
N PRO A 193 27.20 17.83 -13.54
CA PRO A 193 26.05 18.53 -13.04
C PRO A 193 26.37 19.94 -12.63
N SER A 194 27.62 20.13 -12.22
CA SER A 194 27.97 21.39 -11.58
C SER A 194 27.82 22.61 -12.43
N LYS A 195 28.29 22.54 -13.64
CA LYS A 195 28.22 23.70 -14.55
C LYS A 195 26.84 23.82 -15.15
N ASN A 196 26.29 22.72 -15.58
CA ASN A 196 25.01 22.69 -16.25
C ASN A 196 23.85 23.05 -15.35
N GLN A 197 24.06 22.93 -14.05
CA GLN A 197 23.04 23.25 -13.06
C GLN A 197 23.32 24.53 -12.28
N GLY A 198 24.22 25.34 -12.78
CA GLY A 198 24.56 26.62 -12.17
C GLY A 198 25.26 26.52 -10.84
N ALA A 199 25.75 25.37 -10.50
CA ALA A 199 26.32 25.13 -9.20
C ALA A 199 27.79 25.55 -9.08
N GLY A 200 28.38 26.17 -10.08
CA GLY A 200 29.70 26.77 -10.10
C GLY A 200 30.79 26.04 -9.35
N ASP A 201 30.86 26.29 -8.09
CA ASP A 201 31.89 25.81 -7.19
C ASP A 201 31.45 24.55 -6.44
N ILE A 202 32.17 23.47 -6.61
CA ILE A 202 31.85 22.21 -5.96
C ILE A 202 31.98 22.25 -4.45
N SER A 203 32.84 23.14 -3.92
CA SER A 203 33.00 23.31 -2.49
C SER A 203 31.76 23.92 -1.84
N LYS A 204 30.95 24.62 -2.61
CA LYS A 204 29.66 25.19 -2.20
C LYS A 204 28.49 24.28 -2.44
N ARG A 205 28.75 23.10 -2.82
CA ARG A 205 27.78 22.14 -3.26
C ARG A 205 27.41 21.11 -2.24
N GLY A 206 27.89 21.25 -1.02
CA GLY A 206 27.40 20.38 0.03
C GLY A 206 25.89 20.29 -0.02
N SER A 207 25.23 21.40 -0.19
CA SER A 207 23.79 21.47 -0.36
C SER A 207 23.28 20.96 -1.72
N TYR A 208 24.13 20.88 -2.72
CA TYR A 208 23.75 20.37 -4.01
C TYR A 208 23.84 18.83 -4.07
N VAL A 209 24.83 18.30 -3.40
CA VAL A 209 25.03 16.84 -3.30
C VAL A 209 24.27 16.27 -2.12
N ASP A 210 23.87 17.13 -1.21
CA ASP A 210 23.15 16.82 -0.01
C ASP A 210 21.64 16.73 -0.29
N PHE A 211 21.28 15.69 -0.97
CA PHE A 211 19.92 15.52 -1.46
C PHE A 211 18.93 15.20 -0.36
N GLY A 212 19.38 14.67 0.72
CA GLY A 212 18.52 14.25 1.80
C GLY A 212 18.67 15.07 3.06
N MET A 213 19.71 15.91 3.09
CA MET A 213 20.07 16.64 4.30
C MET A 213 19.70 18.11 4.21
N GLY A 214 19.06 18.50 3.17
CA GLY A 214 18.76 19.75 3.27
C GLY A 214 18.23 20.69 2.24
N LYS A 215 18.95 21.74 2.12
CA LYS A 215 18.51 22.99 1.50
C LYS A 215 18.16 22.87 0.01
N ASN A 216 18.65 21.81 -0.65
CA ASN A 216 18.42 21.59 -2.07
C ASN A 216 17.56 20.36 -2.37
N GLU A 217 16.95 19.79 -1.36
CA GLU A 217 16.10 18.63 -1.52
C GLU A 217 14.98 18.85 -2.56
N GLY A 218 14.35 20.02 -2.51
CA GLY A 218 13.33 20.41 -3.48
C GLY A 218 13.81 20.46 -4.93
N VAL A 219 15.12 20.59 -5.16
CA VAL A 219 15.72 20.63 -6.50
C VAL A 219 16.07 19.23 -6.99
N PHE A 220 16.63 18.39 -6.12
CA PHE A 220 17.18 17.09 -6.49
C PHE A 220 16.30 15.91 -6.08
N ASN A 221 15.47 16.11 -5.10
CA ASN A 221 14.45 15.14 -4.70
C ASN A 221 13.13 15.87 -4.41
N PRO A 222 12.49 16.42 -5.43
CA PRO A 222 11.25 17.18 -5.24
C PRO A 222 10.13 16.34 -4.64
N ALA A 223 10.10 15.05 -4.91
CA ALA A 223 9.13 14.14 -4.35
C ALA A 223 9.26 14.04 -2.82
N ARG A 224 10.48 13.97 -2.30
CA ARG A 224 10.73 13.98 -0.86
C ARG A 224 10.36 15.33 -0.23
N ALA A 225 10.75 16.42 -0.87
CA ALA A 225 10.46 17.77 -0.38
C ALA A 225 8.96 18.04 -0.26
N THR A 226 8.14 17.38 -1.08
CA THR A 226 6.68 17.44 -1.02
C THR A 226 6.03 16.34 -0.17
N GLY A 227 6.83 15.48 0.47
CA GLY A 227 6.30 14.39 1.27
C GLY A 227 5.70 13.23 0.47
N ASN A 228 6.12 13.05 -0.79
CA ASN A 228 5.58 12.01 -1.66
C ASN A 228 6.15 10.62 -1.30
N ILE A 229 5.42 9.86 -0.52
CA ILE A 229 5.79 8.51 -0.09
C ILE A 229 5.85 7.49 -1.23
N LEU A 230 5.28 7.78 -2.39
CA LEU A 230 5.36 6.90 -3.56
C LEU A 230 6.77 6.90 -4.15
N ALA A 231 7.43 8.04 -4.11
CA ALA A 231 8.76 8.23 -4.67
C ALA A 231 9.90 8.05 -3.66
N ASP A 232 9.62 8.03 -2.37
CA ASP A 232 10.65 7.89 -1.32
C ASP A 232 10.27 6.83 -0.29
N ALA A 233 10.92 5.68 -0.39
CA ALA A 233 10.69 4.54 0.50
C ALA A 233 10.99 4.86 1.98
N SER A 234 11.95 5.75 2.25
CA SER A 234 12.35 6.12 3.61
C SER A 234 11.27 6.91 4.37
N MET A 235 10.29 7.44 3.65
CA MET A 235 9.18 8.20 4.24
C MET A 235 7.95 7.34 4.55
N ARG A 236 7.95 6.07 4.15
CA ARG A 236 6.84 5.15 4.37
C ARG A 236 6.82 4.68 5.81
N VAL A 237 5.71 4.88 6.49
CA VAL A 237 5.54 4.46 7.88
C VAL A 237 5.12 2.99 8.02
N SER A 238 4.60 2.42 6.94
CA SER A 238 4.20 1.01 6.88
C SER A 238 4.12 0.54 5.42
N PRO A 239 4.02 -0.77 5.15
CA PRO A 239 3.78 -1.27 3.80
C PRO A 239 2.35 -1.03 3.30
N ILE A 240 1.53 -0.35 4.08
CA ILE A 240 0.16 -0.01 3.76
C ILE A 240 0.09 1.48 3.42
N GLU A 241 -0.44 1.79 2.28
CA GLU A 241 -0.79 3.16 1.91
C GLU A 241 -2.22 3.45 2.32
N ASP A 242 -2.40 4.56 3.01
CA ASP A 242 -3.70 5.10 3.36
C ASP A 242 -4.16 6.08 2.28
N LEU A 243 -5.32 5.82 1.71
CA LEU A 243 -5.82 6.47 0.51
C LEU A 243 -7.28 6.89 0.66
N ASN A 244 -7.68 7.88 -0.14
CA ASN A 244 -9.08 8.20 -0.38
C ASN A 244 -9.45 8.05 -1.85
N ALA A 245 -10.74 7.89 -2.11
CA ALA A 245 -11.31 8.02 -3.44
C ALA A 245 -12.77 8.49 -3.39
N GLU A 246 -13.19 9.16 -4.45
CA GLU A 246 -14.58 9.57 -4.75
C GLU A 246 -14.99 9.05 -6.13
N GLY A 247 -14.69 7.77 -6.40
CA GLY A 247 -14.87 7.06 -7.65
C GLY A 247 -13.56 6.55 -8.24
N PHE A 248 -13.67 5.75 -9.31
CA PHE A 248 -12.47 5.29 -10.02
C PHE A 248 -11.72 6.47 -10.66
N SER A 249 -10.38 6.36 -10.75
CA SER A 249 -9.46 7.40 -11.20
C SER A 249 -9.27 8.60 -10.26
N THR A 250 -9.86 8.60 -9.07
CA THR A 250 -9.70 9.68 -8.09
C THR A 250 -8.83 9.28 -6.89
N LEU A 251 -8.19 8.12 -6.96
CA LEU A 251 -7.38 7.57 -5.85
C LEU A 251 -6.28 8.56 -5.46
N THR A 252 -6.28 8.95 -4.20
CA THR A 252 -5.38 9.97 -3.64
C THR A 252 -4.74 9.48 -2.36
N THR A 253 -3.43 9.57 -2.28
CA THR A 253 -2.67 9.29 -1.06
C THR A 253 -3.01 10.32 0.01
N GLN A 254 -3.38 9.88 1.21
CA GLN A 254 -3.63 10.79 2.32
C GLN A 254 -2.35 11.43 2.85
N ALA A 255 -2.45 12.64 3.36
CA ALA A 255 -1.32 13.32 4.00
C ALA A 255 -0.89 12.62 5.30
N HIS A 256 -1.85 12.08 6.04
CA HIS A 256 -1.59 11.29 7.23
C HIS A 256 -1.64 9.80 6.88
N GLN A 257 -0.61 9.09 7.25
CA GLN A 257 -0.44 7.67 7.00
C GLN A 257 -0.43 6.95 8.34
N ASP A 258 -1.57 6.57 8.86
CA ASP A 258 -1.72 6.03 10.20
C ASP A 258 -2.12 4.55 10.25
N VAL A 259 -2.28 3.94 9.09
CA VAL A 259 -2.52 2.50 8.97
C VAL A 259 -1.21 1.74 9.02
N VAL A 260 -1.09 0.83 9.95
CA VAL A 260 0.09 -0.02 10.10
C VAL A 260 -0.25 -1.49 9.88
N GLY A 261 0.74 -2.27 9.51
CA GLY A 261 0.58 -3.71 9.31
C GLY A 261 1.78 -4.32 8.63
N SER A 262 1.65 -5.56 8.22
CA SER A 262 2.64 -6.26 7.42
C SER A 262 2.02 -7.41 6.64
N GLY A 263 2.75 -7.89 5.63
CA GLY A 263 2.46 -9.11 4.91
C GLY A 263 3.48 -10.21 5.20
N ASN A 264 3.05 -11.45 5.13
CA ASN A 264 3.92 -12.62 5.17
C ASN A 264 3.48 -13.61 4.10
N TRP A 265 4.44 -14.04 3.27
CA TRP A 265 4.22 -15.11 2.33
C TRP A 265 4.91 -16.38 2.81
N SER A 266 4.12 -17.41 3.02
CA SER A 266 4.61 -18.73 3.39
C SER A 266 3.65 -19.82 2.91
N ASN A 267 4.19 -20.98 2.59
CA ASN A 267 3.40 -22.14 2.16
C ASN A 267 2.39 -21.81 1.03
N ASN A 268 2.83 -21.09 0.00
CA ASN A 268 2.03 -20.67 -1.14
C ASN A 268 0.80 -19.83 -0.73
N ARG A 269 0.96 -18.98 0.27
CA ARG A 269 -0.10 -18.17 0.81
C ARG A 269 0.40 -16.82 1.29
N TRP A 270 -0.29 -15.78 0.94
CA TRP A 270 -0.16 -14.48 1.59
C TRP A 270 -1.05 -14.40 2.83
N SER A 271 -0.56 -13.70 3.81
CA SER A 271 -1.29 -13.22 4.98
C SER A 271 -0.90 -11.77 5.21
N VAL A 272 -1.87 -10.89 5.32
CA VAL A 272 -1.66 -9.44 5.45
C VAL A 272 -2.51 -8.91 6.59
N VAL A 273 -1.90 -8.14 7.47
CA VAL A 273 -2.58 -7.46 8.58
C VAL A 273 -2.65 -5.97 8.29
N PHE A 274 -3.83 -5.42 8.47
CA PHE A 274 -4.12 -3.98 8.48
C PHE A 274 -4.57 -3.61 9.88
N LYS A 275 -3.98 -2.58 10.47
CA LYS A 275 -4.36 -2.12 11.81
C LYS A 275 -4.36 -0.60 11.88
N ARG A 276 -5.38 -0.04 12.53
CA ARG A 276 -5.48 1.39 12.81
C ARG A 276 -6.31 1.64 14.08
N ALA A 277 -6.21 2.82 14.65
CA ALA A 277 -7.12 3.28 15.68
C ALA A 277 -8.57 3.29 15.18
N LEU A 278 -9.53 3.01 16.08
CA LEU A 278 -10.96 3.09 15.76
C LEU A 278 -11.41 4.50 15.44
N ALA A 279 -10.75 5.50 16.01
CA ALA A 279 -11.00 6.91 15.75
C ALA A 279 -9.67 7.66 15.59
N THR A 280 -9.62 8.58 14.64
CA THR A 280 -8.49 9.46 14.36
C THR A 280 -8.97 10.90 14.33
N ALA A 281 -8.04 11.84 14.25
CA ALA A 281 -8.36 13.27 14.06
C ALA A 281 -8.51 13.64 12.58
N ASP A 282 -8.19 12.73 11.64
CA ASP A 282 -8.29 12.99 10.22
C ASP A 282 -9.73 12.82 9.73
N ALA A 283 -10.26 13.84 9.11
CA ALA A 283 -11.60 13.85 8.52
C ALA A 283 -11.70 12.98 7.24
N ASN A 284 -10.56 12.62 6.67
CA ASN A 284 -10.51 11.74 5.52
C ASN A 284 -10.59 10.26 5.88
N ASP A 285 -10.44 9.96 7.17
CA ASP A 285 -10.48 8.60 7.69
C ASP A 285 -11.90 8.14 7.99
N THR A 286 -12.11 6.86 7.78
CA THR A 286 -13.27 6.17 8.33
C THR A 286 -13.20 6.17 9.85
N GLN A 287 -14.17 6.78 10.50
CA GLN A 287 -14.32 6.74 11.95
C GLN A 287 -15.21 5.56 12.33
N PHE A 288 -14.64 4.55 12.98
CA PHE A 288 -15.40 3.36 13.39
C PHE A 288 -16.30 3.70 14.59
N LYS A 289 -17.46 4.30 14.28
CA LYS A 289 -18.49 4.66 15.24
C LYS A 289 -19.65 3.68 15.14
N GLY A 290 -20.18 3.24 16.29
CA GLY A 290 -21.23 2.24 16.29
C GLY A 290 -20.71 0.82 16.44
N ASN A 291 -21.30 -0.13 15.75
CA ASN A 291 -20.95 -1.55 15.90
C ASN A 291 -20.73 -2.30 14.58
N LYS A 292 -20.87 -1.60 13.44
CA LYS A 292 -20.66 -2.18 12.12
C LYS A 292 -20.37 -1.13 11.06
N THR A 293 -19.73 -1.56 9.98
CA THR A 293 -19.48 -0.74 8.78
C THR A 293 -19.44 -1.64 7.55
N PRO A 294 -19.81 -1.14 6.36
CA PRO A 294 -19.48 -1.79 5.10
C PRO A 294 -17.96 -1.90 4.92
N MET A 295 -17.49 -3.01 4.36
CA MET A 295 -16.08 -3.25 4.02
C MET A 295 -15.97 -3.88 2.64
N GLY A 296 -15.26 -3.23 1.73
CA GLY A 296 -14.87 -3.79 0.43
C GLY A 296 -13.49 -4.41 0.51
N ILE A 297 -13.24 -5.45 -0.29
CA ILE A 297 -11.93 -6.11 -0.37
C ILE A 297 -11.49 -6.17 -1.82
N ALA A 298 -10.19 -5.98 -2.06
CA ALA A 298 -9.58 -6.17 -3.36
C ALA A 298 -8.25 -6.91 -3.21
N VAL A 299 -7.93 -7.79 -4.18
CA VAL A 299 -6.67 -8.53 -4.24
C VAL A 299 -6.11 -8.48 -5.66
N TRP A 300 -4.80 -8.31 -5.76
CA TRP A 300 -4.05 -8.35 -7.01
C TRP A 300 -2.97 -9.43 -6.93
N ASN A 301 -2.88 -10.24 -7.96
CA ASN A 301 -1.83 -11.23 -8.11
C ASN A 301 -0.83 -10.76 -9.19
N GLY A 302 0.40 -10.52 -8.78
CA GLY A 302 1.46 -10.01 -9.67
C GLY A 302 1.79 -10.97 -10.80
N GLN A 303 1.78 -12.28 -10.54
CA GLN A 303 2.02 -13.30 -11.56
C GLN A 303 0.96 -13.28 -12.67
N ASN A 304 -0.28 -12.95 -12.32
CA ASN A 304 -1.37 -12.79 -13.28
C ASN A 304 -1.43 -11.39 -13.91
N LYS A 305 -0.38 -10.56 -13.69
CA LYS A 305 -0.25 -9.20 -14.21
C LYS A 305 -1.36 -8.25 -13.74
N GLU A 306 -1.90 -8.51 -12.57
CA GLU A 306 -2.97 -7.71 -12.01
C GLU A 306 -2.44 -6.39 -11.47
N ARG A 307 -3.09 -5.30 -11.86
CA ARG A 307 -2.77 -3.93 -11.44
C ARG A 307 -3.96 -3.00 -11.66
N ASN A 308 -4.04 -1.91 -10.92
CA ASN A 308 -5.08 -0.89 -11.08
C ASN A 308 -6.50 -1.50 -11.06
N GLY A 309 -7.26 -1.37 -12.14
CA GLY A 309 -8.58 -1.98 -12.31
C GLY A 309 -8.57 -3.49 -12.51
N GLN A 310 -7.44 -4.08 -12.92
CA GLN A 310 -7.28 -5.51 -13.15
C GLN A 310 -7.06 -6.23 -11.81
N LYS A 311 -8.14 -6.63 -11.15
CA LYS A 311 -8.13 -7.17 -9.79
C LYS A 311 -9.34 -8.05 -9.51
N ALA A 312 -9.26 -8.85 -8.45
CA ALA A 312 -10.40 -9.46 -7.82
C ALA A 312 -11.00 -8.50 -6.78
N VAL A 313 -12.31 -8.42 -6.68
CA VAL A 313 -13.01 -7.45 -5.81
C VAL A 313 -14.19 -8.10 -5.11
N THR A 314 -14.67 -7.46 -4.04
CA THR A 314 -15.99 -7.73 -3.47
C THR A 314 -16.93 -6.55 -3.70
N GLN A 315 -18.21 -6.81 -3.62
CA GLN A 315 -19.18 -5.81 -3.19
C GLN A 315 -19.00 -5.52 -1.70
N TRP A 316 -19.83 -4.65 -1.12
CA TRP A 316 -19.79 -4.38 0.31
C TRP A 316 -20.10 -5.63 1.12
N GLN A 317 -19.24 -5.94 2.07
CA GLN A 317 -19.40 -6.95 3.11
C GLN A 317 -19.71 -6.21 4.42
N GLU A 318 -20.29 -6.87 5.41
CA GLU A 318 -20.55 -6.25 6.71
C GLU A 318 -19.43 -6.61 7.70
N LEU A 319 -18.70 -5.61 8.20
CA LEU A 319 -17.78 -5.76 9.32
C LEU A 319 -18.46 -5.32 10.62
N GLN A 320 -18.66 -6.25 11.55
CA GLN A 320 -19.16 -6.01 12.91
C GLN A 320 -17.98 -5.94 13.90
N TYR A 321 -17.92 -4.91 14.78
CA TYR A 321 -16.80 -4.66 15.68
C TYR A 321 -17.20 -4.12 17.07
#